data_93ab19fad6c777888caf301373ba9fc0
#
_entry.id   93ab19fad6c777888caf301373ba9fc0
#
_cell.length_a   1.000
_cell.length_b   1.000
_cell.length_c   1.000
_cell.angle_alpha   90.00
_cell.angle_beta   90.00
_cell.angle_gamma   90.00
#
_symmetry.space_group_name_H-M   'P 1'
#
loop_
_entity.id
_entity.type
_entity.pdbx_description
1 polymer ?
#
loop_
_entity_poly.entity_id
_entity_poly.type
_entity_poly.pdbx_seq_one_letter_code
_entity_poly.pdbx_strand_id
1 'polypeptide(L)'
;MPTIVVEVMPKAELLDPQGKAVAGALHRLGKQHFTDVRIGKRFEITVDEVTDAVVAEVRQLAEEMFSNSVIEDVVNIIVPESTAAGETH
;
A
#
# COMPACT_ATOMS: atom_id res chain seq x y z
N MET A 1 10.85 6.93 -16.58
CA MET A 1 11.05 7.26 -15.17
C MET A 1 10.48 6.17 -14.30
N PRO A 2 11.26 5.61 -13.43
CA PRO A 2 10.75 4.49 -12.61
C PRO A 2 9.75 4.96 -11.57
N THR A 3 8.92 4.05 -11.14
CA THR A 3 7.89 4.33 -10.16
C THR A 3 8.07 3.39 -8.96
N ILE A 4 8.13 3.96 -7.76
CA ILE A 4 8.16 3.20 -6.53
C ILE A 4 6.75 3.19 -5.97
N VAL A 5 6.27 2.03 -5.57
CA VAL A 5 4.91 1.89 -5.07
C VAL A 5 4.96 1.66 -3.56
N VAL A 6 4.16 2.43 -2.82
CA VAL A 6 4.01 2.25 -1.39
C VAL A 6 2.57 1.88 -1.11
N GLU A 7 2.36 0.79 -0.39
CA GLU A 7 1.03 0.32 -0.05
C GLU A 7 0.82 0.39 1.44
N VAL A 8 -0.30 0.98 1.85
CA VAL A 8 -0.62 1.25 3.25
C VAL A 8 -1.98 0.66 3.55
N MET A 9 -2.09 -0.04 4.66
CA MET A 9 -3.36 -0.64 5.10
C MET A 9 -3.67 -0.20 6.52
N PRO A 10 -4.95 -0.12 6.89
CA PRO A 10 -5.30 0.12 8.28
C PRO A 10 -4.83 -1.03 9.15
N LYS A 11 -4.49 -0.74 10.39
CA LYS A 11 -4.07 -1.78 11.32
C LYS A 11 -5.21 -2.77 11.52
N ALA A 12 -4.84 -4.04 11.62
CA ALA A 12 -5.83 -5.12 11.65
C ALA A 12 -6.77 -5.02 12.85
N GLU A 13 -6.27 -4.49 13.95
CA GLU A 13 -7.09 -4.42 15.15
C GLU A 13 -8.01 -3.21 15.19
N LEU A 14 -7.97 -2.34 14.18
CA LEU A 14 -8.81 -1.17 14.17
C LEU A 14 -9.99 -1.34 13.22
N LEU A 15 -11.02 -0.53 13.43
CA LEU A 15 -12.17 -0.59 12.55
C LEU A 15 -11.80 -0.07 11.18
N ASP A 16 -12.37 -0.69 10.17
CA ASP A 16 -12.20 -0.28 8.79
C ASP A 16 -13.62 -0.02 8.23
N PRO A 17 -14.15 1.17 8.43
CA PRO A 17 -15.52 1.47 8.02
C PRO A 17 -15.75 1.28 6.53
N GLN A 18 -14.76 1.61 5.70
CA GLN A 18 -14.92 1.45 4.26
C GLN A 18 -14.95 -0.02 3.86
N GLY A 19 -14.06 -0.81 4.42
CA GLY A 19 -14.04 -2.24 4.15
C GLY A 19 -15.31 -2.92 4.64
N LYS A 20 -15.81 -2.51 5.83
CA LYS A 20 -17.04 -3.08 6.35
C LYS A 20 -18.24 -2.71 5.49
N ALA A 21 -18.26 -1.50 4.95
CA ALA A 21 -19.35 -1.09 4.06
C ALA A 21 -19.38 -1.93 2.79
N VAL A 22 -18.21 -2.22 2.23
CA VAL A 22 -18.13 -3.05 1.03
C VAL A 22 -18.54 -4.48 1.35
N ALA A 23 -18.07 -5.03 2.47
CA ALA A 23 -18.46 -6.38 2.87
C ALA A 23 -19.96 -6.48 3.09
N GLY A 24 -20.55 -5.47 3.72
CA GLY A 24 -21.99 -5.43 3.93
C GLY A 24 -22.76 -5.38 2.62
N ALA A 25 -22.26 -4.59 1.65
CA ALA A 25 -22.90 -4.53 0.35
C ALA A 25 -22.84 -5.89 -0.36
N LEU A 26 -21.71 -6.59 -0.26
CA LEU A 26 -21.58 -7.91 -0.86
C LEU A 26 -22.55 -8.89 -0.21
N HIS A 27 -22.71 -8.82 1.11
CA HIS A 27 -23.67 -9.71 1.79
C HIS A 27 -25.10 -9.43 1.35
N ARG A 28 -25.44 -8.17 1.15
CA ARG A 28 -26.78 -7.82 0.66
C ARG A 28 -27.03 -8.32 -0.75
N LEU A 29 -25.96 -8.51 -1.54
CA LEU A 29 -26.08 -9.06 -2.87
C LEU A 29 -26.05 -10.60 -2.86
N GLY A 30 -26.06 -11.21 -1.71
CA GLY A 30 -26.03 -12.66 -1.60
C GLY A 30 -24.66 -13.28 -1.69
N LYS A 31 -23.62 -12.47 -1.59
CA LYS A 31 -22.23 -12.97 -1.71
C LYS A 31 -21.65 -13.20 -0.33
N GLN A 32 -22.26 -14.06 0.44
CA GLN A 32 -21.87 -14.21 1.83
C GLN A 32 -20.60 -15.02 2.04
N HIS A 33 -20.07 -15.62 0.99
CA HIS A 33 -18.80 -16.30 1.10
C HIS A 33 -17.63 -15.31 1.16
N PHE A 34 -17.86 -14.02 0.92
CA PHE A 34 -16.84 -13.01 1.13
C PHE A 34 -16.98 -12.53 2.57
N THR A 35 -16.10 -12.99 3.43
CA THR A 35 -16.26 -12.79 4.86
C THR A 35 -15.65 -11.48 5.34
N ASP A 36 -14.74 -10.89 4.57
CA ASP A 36 -14.08 -9.66 5.00
C ASP A 36 -13.56 -8.90 3.79
N VAL A 37 -13.57 -7.59 3.86
CA VAL A 37 -12.99 -6.73 2.83
C VAL A 37 -12.23 -5.63 3.55
N ARG A 38 -11.01 -5.36 3.08
CA ARG A 38 -10.20 -4.29 3.64
C ARG A 38 -9.79 -3.33 2.54
N ILE A 39 -9.74 -2.05 2.87
CA ILE A 39 -9.41 -1.02 1.91
C ILE A 39 -8.16 -0.30 2.40
N GLY A 40 -7.19 -0.15 1.53
CA GLY A 40 -5.97 0.56 1.83
C GLY A 40 -5.67 1.59 0.76
N LYS A 41 -4.46 2.16 0.83
CA LYS A 41 -4.01 3.19 -0.09
C LYS A 41 -2.77 2.71 -0.83
N ARG A 42 -2.66 3.12 -2.07
CA ARG A 42 -1.48 2.83 -2.88
C ARG A 42 -0.95 4.15 -3.41
N PHE A 43 0.33 4.41 -3.16
CA PHE A 43 0.99 5.60 -3.65
C PHE A 43 1.96 5.19 -4.74
N GLU A 44 1.89 5.86 -5.87
CA GLU A 44 2.82 5.62 -6.97
C GLU A 44 3.72 6.83 -7.08
N ILE A 45 4.99 6.66 -6.78
CA ILE A 45 5.94 7.77 -6.70
C ILE A 45 6.90 7.65 -7.86
N THR A 46 6.84 8.59 -8.78
CA THR A 46 7.74 8.61 -9.93
C THR A 46 9.02 9.35 -9.56
N VAL A 47 10.15 8.74 -9.81
CA VAL A 47 11.44 9.32 -9.48
C VAL A 47 12.32 9.33 -10.73
N ASP A 48 13.37 10.16 -10.71
CA ASP A 48 14.27 10.23 -11.85
C ASP A 48 15.08 8.96 -11.97
N GLU A 49 15.59 8.46 -10.88
CA GLU A 49 16.28 7.19 -10.90
C GLU A 49 16.18 6.54 -9.52
N VAL A 50 16.31 5.25 -9.49
CA VAL A 50 16.23 4.49 -8.24
C VAL A 50 17.64 4.31 -7.71
N THR A 51 17.91 4.92 -6.56
CA THR A 51 19.18 4.79 -5.87
C THR A 51 18.90 4.39 -4.44
N ASP A 52 19.93 3.96 -3.73
CA ASP A 52 19.76 3.62 -2.32
C ASP A 52 19.28 4.83 -1.52
N ALA A 53 19.76 6.02 -1.85
CA ALA A 53 19.32 7.22 -1.16
C ALA A 53 17.85 7.51 -1.40
N VAL A 54 17.38 7.35 -2.63
CA VAL A 54 15.98 7.58 -2.97
C VAL A 54 15.09 6.56 -2.27
N VAL A 55 15.51 5.30 -2.26
CA VAL A 55 14.74 4.26 -1.58
C VAL A 55 14.65 4.55 -0.07
N ALA A 56 15.75 4.99 0.53
CA ALA A 56 15.73 5.35 1.95
C ALA A 56 14.80 6.51 2.21
N GLU A 57 14.78 7.51 1.33
CA GLU A 57 13.87 8.62 1.49
C GLU A 57 12.43 8.18 1.39
N VAL A 58 12.11 7.31 0.44
CA VAL A 58 10.75 6.82 0.27
C VAL A 58 10.30 6.04 1.52
N ARG A 59 11.19 5.21 2.09
CA ARG A 59 10.84 4.49 3.31
C ARG A 59 10.53 5.44 4.45
N GLN A 60 11.31 6.50 4.58
CA GLN A 60 11.07 7.47 5.63
C GLN A 60 9.76 8.23 5.40
N LEU A 61 9.51 8.65 4.15
CA LEU A 61 8.28 9.35 3.82
C LEU A 61 7.06 8.47 3.99
N ALA A 62 7.19 7.18 3.70
CA ALA A 62 6.09 6.24 3.89
C ALA A 62 5.65 6.22 5.35
N GLU A 63 6.62 6.24 6.27
CA GLU A 63 6.28 6.24 7.69
C GLU A 63 5.78 7.59 8.17
N GLU A 64 6.28 8.66 7.60
CA GLU A 64 5.99 10.00 8.12
C GLU A 64 4.84 10.69 7.44
N MET A 65 4.65 10.46 6.16
CA MET A 65 3.64 11.17 5.38
C MET A 65 2.56 10.32 4.80
N PHE A 66 2.91 9.16 4.24
CA PHE A 66 1.95 8.38 3.50
C PHE A 66 1.10 7.50 4.42
N SER A 67 1.57 7.25 5.60
CA SER A 67 0.89 6.41 6.56
C SER A 67 0.64 7.20 7.83
N ASN A 68 -0.54 7.02 8.41
CA ASN A 68 -0.79 7.53 9.75
C ASN A 68 -0.42 6.40 10.69
N SER A 69 0.75 6.47 11.32
CA SER A 69 1.30 5.37 12.08
C SER A 69 0.45 4.94 13.27
N VAL A 70 -0.51 5.77 13.66
CA VAL A 70 -1.42 5.40 14.75
C VAL A 70 -2.46 4.40 14.27
N ILE A 71 -2.94 4.54 13.03
CA ILE A 71 -4.02 3.72 12.52
C ILE A 71 -3.66 2.92 11.27
N GLU A 72 -2.48 3.14 10.70
CA GLU A 72 -2.10 2.50 9.45
C GLU A 72 -0.71 1.92 9.51
N ASP A 73 -0.47 0.88 8.74
CA ASP A 73 0.84 0.30 8.58
C ASP A 73 1.25 0.34 7.12
N VAL A 74 2.53 0.61 6.87
CA VAL A 74 3.09 0.45 5.54
C VAL A 74 3.31 -1.05 5.36
N VAL A 75 2.58 -1.67 4.47
CA VAL A 75 2.63 -3.11 4.31
C VAL A 75 3.53 -3.56 3.17
N ASN A 76 3.82 -2.67 2.25
CA ASN A 76 4.66 -3.05 1.12
C ASN A 76 5.30 -1.83 0.49
N ILE A 77 6.55 -1.95 0.08
CA ILE A 77 7.22 -0.92 -0.71
C ILE A 77 7.83 -1.67 -1.89
N ILE A 78 7.29 -1.43 -3.07
CA ILE A 78 7.73 -2.13 -4.27
C ILE A 78 8.67 -1.21 -5.03
N VAL A 79 9.93 -1.64 -5.13
CA VAL A 79 10.96 -0.87 -5.79
C VAL A 79 11.22 -1.53 -7.14
N PRO A 80 11.17 -0.78 -8.23
CA PRO A 80 11.45 -1.37 -9.52
C PRO A 80 12.90 -1.79 -9.56
N GLU A 81 13.22 -2.75 -10.44
CA GLU A 81 14.57 -3.17 -10.55
C GLU A 81 15.41 -2.04 -11.00
N SER A 82 16.59 -1.96 -10.50
CA SER A 82 17.51 -0.95 -10.95
C SER A 82 17.85 -1.31 -12.36
N THR A 83 18.21 -0.30 -13.13
CA THR A 83 18.54 -0.55 -14.48
C THR A 83 19.71 -1.43 -14.60
N ALA A 84 20.57 -1.43 -13.62
CA ALA A 84 21.69 -2.29 -13.69
C ALA A 84 21.31 -3.72 -13.55
N ALA A 85 20.33 -4.00 -12.82
CA ALA A 85 19.99 -5.35 -12.59
C ALA A 85 19.43 -5.99 -13.77
N GLY A 86 18.70 -5.28 -14.50
CA GLY A 86 18.09 -5.87 -15.63
C GLY A 86 17.38 -7.12 -15.38
N GLU A 87 16.96 -7.41 -14.21
CA GLU A 87 16.34 -8.55 -14.00
C GLU A 87 15.03 -8.49 -14.09
N THR A 88 14.47 -9.45 -14.22
CA THR A 88 13.15 -9.51 -14.40
C THR A 88 12.57 -10.26 -13.42
N HIS A 89 11.45 -10.21 -13.20
CA HIS A 89 10.77 -11.08 -12.32
C HIS A 89 9.37 -11.15 -12.55
#